data_4b77979951a0e719c72bbe44c42641fa
#
_entry.id   4b77979951a0e719c72bbe44c42641fa
#
_cell.length_a   1.000
_cell.length_b   1.000
_cell.length_c   1.000
_cell.angle_alpha   90.00
_cell.angle_beta   90.00
_cell.angle_gamma   90.00
#
_symmetry.space_group_name_H-M   'P 1'
#
loop_
_entity.id
_entity.type
_entity.pdbx_description
1 polymer ?
#
loop_
_entity_poly.entity_id
_entity_poly.type
_entity_poly.pdbx_seq_one_letter_code
_entity_poly.pdbx_strand_id
1 'polypeptide(L)'
;DELKFSPEDHKIFMTEPPKNPRRNRTDLTKMMFEEFNVNKFYLQTQAVLSLYASGKTTGTVVDCGYDISHTVPIYEGFALPHAIREFNIAGKELTEYLRIQLIQKGFEYASSSNNMEVINEIKESKCFVAQDFDAEHKNAIDHDTNHVVYNLPKGSITLTLERIQTPELMFQPAKNDKAFDGIH
;
A
#
# COMPACT_ATOMS: atom_id res chain seq x y z
N ASP A 1 20.59 -12.49 15.28
CA ASP A 1 20.57 -12.74 16.74
C ASP A 1 19.21 -12.53 17.41
N GLU A 2 18.29 -11.75 16.81
CA GLU A 2 16.96 -11.52 17.38
C GLU A 2 16.07 -12.75 17.39
N LEU A 3 16.11 -13.56 16.33
CA LEU A 3 15.28 -14.76 16.20
C LEU A 3 15.80 -15.96 17.00
N LYS A 4 17.03 -15.91 17.51
CA LYS A 4 17.66 -16.91 18.38
C LYS A 4 17.57 -18.36 17.87
N PHE A 5 17.68 -18.56 16.57
CA PHE A 5 17.75 -19.90 15.97
C PHE A 5 18.93 -20.02 14.99
N SER A 6 19.42 -21.25 14.78
CA SER A 6 20.43 -21.53 13.76
C SER A 6 19.79 -21.71 12.39
N PRO A 7 20.17 -20.92 11.37
CA PRO A 7 19.61 -21.05 10.02
C PRO A 7 19.82 -22.44 9.40
N GLU A 8 20.92 -23.11 9.77
CA GLU A 8 21.31 -24.42 9.26
C GLU A 8 20.30 -25.54 9.60
N ASP A 9 19.62 -25.41 10.74
CA ASP A 9 18.65 -26.38 11.22
C ASP A 9 17.24 -26.14 10.71
N HIS A 10 17.02 -25.03 9.98
CA HIS A 10 15.68 -24.57 9.59
C HIS A 10 15.49 -24.53 8.07
N LYS A 11 14.23 -24.72 7.68
CA LYS A 11 13.76 -24.46 6.31
C LYS A 11 13.29 -23.02 6.25
N ILE A 12 13.81 -22.26 5.31
CA ILE A 12 13.48 -20.83 5.16
C ILE A 12 12.50 -20.67 4.00
N PHE A 13 11.43 -19.96 4.29
CA PHE A 13 10.44 -19.52 3.32
C PHE A 13 10.40 -18.00 3.28
N MET A 14 10.56 -17.41 2.10
CA MET A 14 10.53 -15.97 1.90
C MET A 14 9.56 -15.60 0.78
N THR A 15 9.16 -14.34 0.77
CA THR A 15 8.32 -13.77 -0.27
C THR A 15 9.12 -12.83 -1.16
N GLU A 16 8.64 -12.66 -2.38
CA GLU A 16 9.17 -11.69 -3.33
C GLU A 16 8.03 -10.88 -3.96
N PRO A 17 8.28 -9.63 -4.40
CA PRO A 17 7.32 -8.86 -5.16
C PRO A 17 7.09 -9.50 -6.54
N PRO A 18 5.94 -9.21 -7.18
CA PRO A 18 5.74 -9.54 -8.59
C PRO A 18 6.84 -8.92 -9.47
N LYS A 19 7.18 -9.58 -10.58
CA LYS A 19 8.22 -9.12 -11.53
C LYS A 19 9.62 -8.89 -10.91
N ASN A 20 9.93 -9.51 -9.75
CA ASN A 20 11.27 -9.41 -9.18
C ASN A 20 12.33 -9.83 -10.21
N PRO A 21 13.35 -9.00 -10.48
CA PRO A 21 14.41 -9.33 -11.42
C PRO A 21 15.08 -10.67 -11.09
N ARG A 22 15.36 -11.46 -12.13
CA ARG A 22 15.99 -12.78 -11.99
C ARG A 22 17.31 -12.72 -11.20
N ARG A 23 18.06 -11.63 -11.39
CA ARG A 23 19.32 -11.40 -10.68
C ARG A 23 19.11 -11.31 -9.17
N ASN A 24 18.15 -10.54 -8.71
CA ASN A 24 17.86 -10.40 -7.29
C ASN A 24 17.49 -11.75 -6.65
N ARG A 25 16.68 -12.55 -7.36
CA ARG A 25 16.32 -13.91 -6.92
C ARG A 25 17.56 -14.81 -6.82
N THR A 26 18.46 -14.75 -7.81
CA THR A 26 19.71 -15.53 -7.82
C THR A 26 20.63 -15.10 -6.69
N ASP A 27 20.82 -13.79 -6.50
CA ASP A 27 21.70 -13.24 -5.48
C ASP A 27 21.16 -13.55 -4.07
N LEU A 28 19.86 -13.43 -3.85
CA LEU A 28 19.22 -13.82 -2.60
C LEU A 28 19.39 -15.33 -2.33
N THR A 29 19.20 -16.18 -3.35
CA THR A 29 19.35 -17.63 -3.20
C THR A 29 20.79 -18.00 -2.83
N LYS A 30 21.77 -17.37 -3.46
CA LYS A 30 23.19 -17.57 -3.12
C LYS A 30 23.48 -17.15 -1.68
N MET A 31 23.05 -15.96 -1.28
CA MET A 31 23.20 -15.46 0.09
C MET A 31 22.64 -16.46 1.11
N MET A 32 21.42 -16.98 0.86
CA MET A 32 20.79 -17.93 1.80
C MET A 32 21.57 -19.23 1.94
N PHE A 33 22.14 -19.77 0.87
CA PHE A 33 22.90 -21.01 0.93
C PHE A 33 24.38 -20.81 1.29
N GLU A 34 25.04 -19.79 0.75
CA GLU A 34 26.49 -19.60 0.89
C GLU A 34 26.88 -18.83 2.15
N GLU A 35 26.06 -17.84 2.58
CA GLU A 35 26.36 -17.00 3.75
C GLU A 35 25.62 -17.47 5.01
N PHE A 36 24.32 -17.81 4.87
CA PHE A 36 23.50 -18.27 6.01
C PHE A 36 23.47 -19.79 6.18
N ASN A 37 24.02 -20.54 5.23
CA ASN A 37 24.12 -21.99 5.26
C ASN A 37 22.79 -22.71 5.52
N VAL A 38 21.67 -22.18 4.97
CA VAL A 38 20.34 -22.74 5.18
C VAL A 38 20.18 -24.09 4.50
N ASN A 39 19.49 -25.02 5.16
CA ASN A 39 19.27 -26.38 4.65
C ASN A 39 18.32 -26.40 3.45
N LYS A 40 17.23 -25.63 3.50
CA LYS A 40 16.24 -25.53 2.42
C LYS A 40 15.72 -24.10 2.32
N PHE A 41 15.58 -23.63 1.08
CA PHE A 41 15.06 -22.31 0.77
C PHE A 41 13.93 -22.40 -0.25
N TYR A 42 12.84 -21.68 -0.02
CA TYR A 42 11.74 -21.51 -0.97
C TYR A 42 11.34 -20.06 -1.06
N LEU A 43 11.14 -19.59 -2.28
CA LEU A 43 10.77 -18.21 -2.59
C LEU A 43 9.49 -18.19 -3.42
N GLN A 44 8.48 -17.42 -2.97
CA GLN A 44 7.19 -17.32 -3.65
C GLN A 44 6.72 -15.88 -3.76
N THR A 45 6.00 -15.58 -4.83
CA THR A 45 5.37 -14.27 -5.05
C THR A 45 4.28 -14.02 -4.00
N GLN A 46 4.30 -12.83 -3.39
CA GLN A 46 3.37 -12.42 -2.33
C GLN A 46 1.90 -12.57 -2.75
N ALA A 47 1.55 -12.15 -3.97
CA ALA A 47 0.20 -12.23 -4.48
C ALA A 47 -0.32 -13.69 -4.56
N VAL A 48 0.54 -14.66 -4.93
CA VAL A 48 0.15 -16.07 -4.98
C VAL A 48 -0.20 -16.59 -3.59
N LEU A 49 0.55 -16.19 -2.57
CA LEU A 49 0.27 -16.56 -1.19
C LEU A 49 -1.01 -15.94 -0.66
N SER A 50 -1.27 -14.68 -1.01
CA SER A 50 -2.52 -13.99 -0.64
C SER A 50 -3.74 -14.71 -1.23
N LEU A 51 -3.62 -15.19 -2.49
CA LEU A 51 -4.68 -15.98 -3.12
C LEU A 51 -4.87 -17.33 -2.43
N TYR A 52 -3.79 -18.02 -2.07
CA TYR A 52 -3.86 -19.28 -1.33
C TYR A 52 -4.48 -19.11 0.06
N ALA A 53 -4.18 -18.00 0.75
CA ALA A 53 -4.80 -17.67 2.03
C ALA A 53 -6.34 -17.51 1.92
N SER A 54 -6.85 -17.13 0.75
CA SER A 54 -8.29 -17.10 0.46
C SER A 54 -8.90 -18.46 0.08
N GLY A 55 -8.11 -19.53 0.06
CA GLY A 55 -8.52 -20.87 -0.34
C GLY A 55 -8.67 -21.07 -1.86
N LYS A 56 -8.10 -20.19 -2.67
CA LYS A 56 -8.20 -20.21 -4.15
C LYS A 56 -6.83 -20.39 -4.78
N THR A 57 -6.81 -20.98 -5.98
CA THR A 57 -5.60 -21.13 -6.80
C THR A 57 -5.68 -20.34 -8.12
N THR A 58 -6.86 -19.86 -8.48
CA THR A 58 -7.12 -19.05 -9.67
C THR A 58 -7.90 -17.81 -9.31
N GLY A 59 -7.45 -16.64 -9.78
CA GLY A 59 -8.06 -15.34 -9.52
C GLY A 59 -7.10 -14.20 -9.82
N THR A 60 -7.54 -12.98 -9.54
CA THR A 60 -6.70 -11.78 -9.61
C THR A 60 -6.53 -11.20 -8.20
N VAL A 61 -5.28 -10.95 -7.83
CA VAL A 61 -4.95 -10.26 -6.57
C VAL A 61 -4.65 -8.80 -6.89
N VAL A 62 -5.30 -7.91 -6.15
CA VAL A 62 -4.97 -6.48 -6.10
C VAL A 62 -4.26 -6.23 -4.79
N ASP A 63 -3.00 -5.84 -4.89
CA ASP A 63 -2.13 -5.56 -3.74
C ASP A 63 -1.75 -4.08 -3.74
N CYS A 64 -2.18 -3.36 -2.70
CA CYS A 64 -1.90 -1.95 -2.52
C CYS A 64 -0.88 -1.79 -1.39
N GLY A 65 0.38 -1.72 -1.76
CA GLY A 65 1.50 -1.59 -0.82
C GLY A 65 1.76 -0.15 -0.36
N TYR A 66 2.95 0.06 0.16
CA TYR A 66 3.42 1.39 0.58
C TYR A 66 3.97 2.21 -0.59
N ASP A 67 4.89 1.65 -1.39
CA ASP A 67 5.53 2.37 -2.51
C ASP A 67 4.86 2.10 -3.87
N ILE A 68 4.28 0.91 -4.06
CA ILE A 68 3.74 0.47 -5.34
C ILE A 68 2.51 -0.42 -5.13
N SER A 69 1.58 -0.34 -6.06
CA SER A 69 0.41 -1.22 -6.13
C SER A 69 0.50 -2.13 -7.34
N HIS A 70 0.00 -3.36 -7.22
CA HIS A 70 0.02 -4.35 -8.28
C HIS A 70 -1.35 -4.98 -8.49
N THR A 71 -1.66 -5.33 -9.74
CA THR A 71 -2.70 -6.32 -10.05
C THR A 71 -2.03 -7.54 -10.66
N VAL A 72 -2.24 -8.69 -10.04
CA VAL A 72 -1.57 -9.94 -10.39
C VAL A 72 -2.61 -11.01 -10.72
N PRO A 73 -2.87 -11.27 -12.00
CA PRO A 73 -3.66 -12.43 -12.42
C PRO A 73 -2.89 -13.72 -12.17
N ILE A 74 -3.58 -14.71 -11.59
CA ILE A 74 -3.01 -16.01 -11.20
C ILE A 74 -3.93 -17.11 -11.74
N TYR A 75 -3.34 -18.09 -12.37
CA TYR A 75 -4.02 -19.27 -12.89
C TYR A 75 -3.37 -20.53 -12.35
N GLU A 76 -4.15 -21.38 -11.65
CA GLU A 76 -3.68 -22.63 -11.02
C GLU A 76 -2.39 -22.45 -10.18
N GLY A 77 -2.29 -21.34 -9.44
CA GLY A 77 -1.13 -21.02 -8.60
C GLY A 77 0.05 -20.35 -9.32
N PHE A 78 -0.06 -20.11 -10.62
CA PHE A 78 0.97 -19.45 -11.42
C PHE A 78 0.55 -18.02 -11.77
N ALA A 79 1.33 -17.04 -11.34
CA ALA A 79 1.15 -15.67 -11.77
C ALA A 79 1.41 -15.57 -13.30
N LEU A 80 0.61 -14.76 -14.01
CA LEU A 80 0.73 -14.51 -15.44
C LEU A 80 1.58 -13.25 -15.68
N PRO A 81 2.90 -13.35 -15.92
CA PRO A 81 3.81 -12.19 -15.87
C PRO A 81 3.46 -11.10 -16.87
N HIS A 82 2.96 -11.47 -18.06
CA HIS A 82 2.57 -10.55 -19.12
C HIS A 82 1.32 -9.72 -18.81
N ALA A 83 0.50 -10.20 -17.87
CA ALA A 83 -0.75 -9.55 -17.46
C ALA A 83 -0.64 -8.80 -16.11
N ILE A 84 0.51 -8.86 -15.46
CA ILE A 84 0.76 -8.09 -14.23
C ILE A 84 0.82 -6.61 -14.57
N ARG A 85 0.03 -5.80 -13.84
CA ARG A 85 0.08 -4.34 -13.90
C ARG A 85 0.69 -3.77 -12.63
N GLU A 86 1.42 -2.70 -12.78
CA GLU A 86 2.06 -1.95 -11.70
C GLU A 86 1.59 -0.50 -11.77
N PHE A 87 1.26 0.05 -10.60
CA PHE A 87 0.79 1.41 -10.45
C PHE A 87 1.67 2.13 -9.43
N ASN A 88 2.22 3.27 -9.80
CA ASN A 88 3.03 4.11 -8.92
C ASN A 88 2.14 4.98 -7.99
N ILE A 89 0.95 4.46 -7.64
CA ILE A 89 0.10 5.00 -6.58
C ILE A 89 -0.02 3.94 -5.50
N ALA A 90 0.36 4.30 -4.28
CA ALA A 90 0.32 3.43 -3.13
C ALA A 90 0.23 4.26 -1.84
N GLY A 91 0.34 3.62 -0.69
CA GLY A 91 0.16 4.26 0.61
C GLY A 91 0.99 5.54 0.82
N LYS A 92 2.22 5.58 0.32
CA LYS A 92 3.11 6.74 0.41
C LYS A 92 2.57 7.96 -0.34
N GLU A 93 2.14 7.76 -1.58
CA GLU A 93 1.54 8.83 -2.41
C GLU A 93 0.26 9.37 -1.76
N LEU A 94 -0.57 8.48 -1.21
CA LEU A 94 -1.78 8.90 -0.49
C LEU A 94 -1.46 9.71 0.77
N THR A 95 -0.43 9.32 1.52
CA THR A 95 0.02 10.08 2.70
C THR A 95 0.53 11.46 2.30
N GLU A 96 1.32 11.55 1.23
CA GLU A 96 1.82 12.82 0.74
C GLU A 96 0.68 13.71 0.19
N TYR A 97 -0.29 13.12 -0.49
CA TYR A 97 -1.46 13.85 -0.95
C TYR A 97 -2.29 14.41 0.21
N LEU A 98 -2.53 13.62 1.25
CA LEU A 98 -3.19 14.09 2.47
C LEU A 98 -2.39 15.23 3.12
N ARG A 99 -1.06 15.10 3.20
CA ARG A 99 -0.17 16.14 3.72
C ARG A 99 -0.37 17.47 2.99
N ILE A 100 -0.39 17.45 1.67
CA ILE A 100 -0.59 18.64 0.84
C ILE A 100 -1.95 19.27 1.12
N GLN A 101 -3.02 18.48 1.19
CA GLN A 101 -4.37 18.97 1.50
C GLN A 101 -4.44 19.63 2.88
N LEU A 102 -3.78 19.04 3.89
CA LEU A 102 -3.72 19.61 5.24
C LEU A 102 -2.93 20.92 5.30
N ILE A 103 -1.84 21.04 4.55
CA ILE A 103 -1.08 22.30 4.42
C ILE A 103 -1.95 23.39 3.76
N GLN A 104 -2.67 23.07 2.70
CA GLN A 104 -3.57 24.00 2.02
C GLN A 104 -4.70 24.50 2.92
N LYS A 105 -5.11 23.69 3.90
CA LYS A 105 -6.06 24.06 4.96
C LYS A 105 -5.44 24.93 6.08
N GLY A 106 -4.15 25.18 6.03
CA GLY A 106 -3.45 26.00 7.03
C GLY A 106 -2.95 25.21 8.26
N PHE A 107 -2.89 23.89 8.20
CA PHE A 107 -2.30 23.09 9.28
C PHE A 107 -0.77 23.06 9.16
N GLU A 108 -0.10 24.00 9.80
CA GLU A 108 1.38 24.10 9.82
C GLU A 108 2.07 22.82 10.31
N TYR A 109 1.42 22.06 11.18
CA TYR A 109 1.93 20.76 11.64
C TYR A 109 2.26 19.80 10.48
N ALA A 110 1.49 19.82 9.42
CA ALA A 110 1.72 18.98 8.25
C ALA A 110 2.94 19.41 7.40
N SER A 111 3.48 20.62 7.62
CA SER A 111 4.62 21.14 6.84
C SER A 111 5.95 20.46 7.20
N SER A 112 6.06 19.89 8.41
CA SER A 112 7.28 19.21 8.85
C SER A 112 7.33 17.76 8.37
N SER A 113 8.45 17.38 7.73
CA SER A 113 8.71 16.00 7.32
C SER A 113 8.75 15.00 8.48
N ASN A 114 9.08 15.48 9.70
CA ASN A 114 9.11 14.64 10.88
C ASN A 114 7.73 14.15 11.33
N ASN A 115 6.66 14.72 10.78
CA ASN A 115 5.28 14.40 11.15
C ASN A 115 4.60 13.43 10.16
N MET A 116 5.34 12.87 9.22
CA MET A 116 4.80 11.95 8.19
C MET A 116 4.16 10.71 8.79
N GLU A 117 4.70 10.18 9.89
CA GLU A 117 4.12 9.02 10.58
C GLU A 117 2.73 9.34 11.14
N VAL A 118 2.55 10.52 11.72
CA VAL A 118 1.25 10.95 12.23
C VAL A 118 0.26 11.19 11.09
N ILE A 119 0.69 11.75 9.96
CA ILE A 119 -0.16 11.93 8.78
C ILE A 119 -0.58 10.56 8.22
N ASN A 120 0.34 9.59 8.22
CA ASN A 120 0.02 8.22 7.83
C ASN A 120 -1.00 7.58 8.78
N GLU A 121 -0.86 7.77 10.08
CA GLU A 121 -1.83 7.30 11.08
C GLU A 121 -3.21 7.95 10.88
N ILE A 122 -3.25 9.25 10.59
CA ILE A 122 -4.49 9.97 10.24
C ILE A 122 -5.13 9.34 9.00
N LYS A 123 -4.36 9.11 7.95
CA LYS A 123 -4.83 8.44 6.73
C LYS A 123 -5.46 7.08 7.03
N GLU A 124 -4.74 6.23 7.76
CA GLU A 124 -5.17 4.85 8.05
C GLU A 124 -6.38 4.78 8.97
N SER A 125 -6.49 5.71 9.93
CA SER A 125 -7.56 5.70 10.92
C SER A 125 -8.80 6.51 10.53
N LYS A 126 -8.68 7.51 9.64
CA LYS A 126 -9.75 8.48 9.36
C LYS A 126 -10.18 8.54 7.91
N CYS A 127 -9.34 8.14 6.95
CA CYS A 127 -9.73 8.10 5.55
C CYS A 127 -10.43 6.78 5.23
N PHE A 128 -11.32 6.82 4.23
CA PHE A 128 -12.04 5.64 3.75
C PHE A 128 -12.42 5.81 2.28
N VAL A 129 -12.58 4.71 1.57
CA VAL A 129 -13.03 4.69 0.18
C VAL A 129 -14.54 4.92 0.16
N ALA A 130 -14.99 5.96 -0.52
CA ALA A 130 -16.40 6.23 -0.72
C ALA A 130 -17.03 5.18 -1.65
N GLN A 131 -18.24 4.72 -1.35
CA GLN A 131 -18.98 3.83 -2.27
C GLN A 131 -19.45 4.56 -3.51
N ASP A 132 -19.90 5.80 -3.34
CA ASP A 132 -20.24 6.75 -4.40
C ASP A 132 -19.55 8.07 -4.06
N PHE A 133 -18.42 8.33 -4.71
CA PHE A 133 -17.58 9.49 -4.43
C PHE A 133 -18.33 10.80 -4.68
N ASP A 134 -19.06 10.91 -5.80
CA ASP A 134 -19.71 12.15 -6.18
C ASP A 134 -20.87 12.48 -5.23
N ALA A 135 -21.65 11.48 -4.83
CA ALA A 135 -22.72 11.65 -3.86
C ALA A 135 -22.18 12.02 -2.47
N GLU A 136 -21.14 11.31 -1.97
CA GLU A 136 -20.55 11.60 -0.66
C GLU A 136 -19.83 12.96 -0.64
N HIS A 137 -19.13 13.32 -1.72
CA HIS A 137 -18.46 14.59 -1.87
C HIS A 137 -19.47 15.76 -1.82
N LYS A 138 -20.59 15.63 -2.56
CA LYS A 138 -21.66 16.62 -2.56
C LYS A 138 -22.32 16.73 -1.18
N ASN A 139 -22.64 15.60 -0.54
CA ASN A 139 -23.23 15.59 0.80
C ASN A 139 -22.32 16.25 1.83
N ALA A 140 -21.01 16.01 1.74
CA ALA A 140 -20.04 16.61 2.66
C ALA A 140 -19.94 18.14 2.50
N ILE A 141 -20.15 18.67 1.29
CA ILE A 141 -20.19 20.11 1.03
C ILE A 141 -21.51 20.71 1.50
N ASP A 142 -22.66 20.12 1.11
CA ASP A 142 -23.98 20.70 1.32
C ASP A 142 -24.42 20.66 2.80
N HIS A 143 -24.00 19.65 3.54
CA HIS A 143 -24.51 19.36 4.90
C HIS A 143 -23.46 19.44 5.99
N ASP A 144 -22.20 19.70 5.65
CA ASP A 144 -21.10 19.79 6.62
C ASP A 144 -21.00 18.56 7.57
N THR A 145 -21.39 17.39 7.07
CA THR A 145 -21.67 16.21 7.91
C THR A 145 -20.48 15.30 8.17
N ASN A 146 -19.35 15.51 7.51
CA ASN A 146 -18.21 14.58 7.53
C ASN A 146 -17.03 15.03 8.41
N HIS A 147 -17.31 15.83 9.45
CA HIS A 147 -16.28 16.30 10.36
C HIS A 147 -15.79 15.20 11.27
N VAL A 148 -14.47 14.96 11.27
CA VAL A 148 -13.81 14.11 12.26
C VAL A 148 -12.61 14.85 12.83
N VAL A 149 -12.56 14.95 14.14
CA VAL A 149 -11.43 15.56 14.85
C VAL A 149 -10.39 14.49 15.16
N TYR A 150 -9.15 14.77 14.80
CA TYR A 150 -7.98 14.01 15.23
C TYR A 150 -7.17 14.84 16.23
N ASN A 151 -6.98 14.27 17.43
CA ASN A 151 -6.26 14.96 18.49
C ASN A 151 -4.75 14.74 18.37
N LEU A 152 -4.00 15.83 18.37
CA LEU A 152 -2.54 15.84 18.39
C LEU A 152 -2.05 16.13 19.81
N PRO A 153 -0.78 15.87 20.14
CA PRO A 153 -0.19 16.27 21.41
C PRO A 153 -0.28 17.79 21.67
N LYS A 154 -0.32 18.60 20.61
CA LYS A 154 -0.48 20.05 20.68
C LYS A 154 -1.55 20.50 19.69
N GLY A 155 -2.83 20.40 20.07
CA GLY A 155 -3.96 20.84 19.28
C GLY A 155 -4.75 19.72 18.63
N SER A 156 -5.57 20.04 17.63
CA SER A 156 -6.39 19.08 16.89
C SER A 156 -6.48 19.46 15.43
N ILE A 157 -6.69 18.46 14.59
CA ILE A 157 -6.95 18.61 13.15
C ILE A 157 -8.39 18.19 12.89
N THR A 158 -9.17 19.04 12.22
CA THR A 158 -10.51 18.71 11.74
C THR A 158 -10.43 18.29 10.27
N LEU A 159 -10.76 17.03 10.02
CA LEU A 159 -10.82 16.44 8.69
C LEU A 159 -12.24 16.48 8.16
N THR A 160 -12.39 16.72 6.87
CA THR A 160 -13.67 16.79 6.15
C THR A 160 -13.57 15.99 4.84
N LEU A 161 -13.47 16.69 3.73
CA LEU A 161 -13.37 16.11 2.38
C LEU A 161 -12.09 15.30 2.16
N GLU A 162 -10.99 15.62 2.84
CA GLU A 162 -9.72 14.93 2.70
C GLU A 162 -9.84 13.43 2.99
N ARG A 163 -10.79 13.06 3.84
CA ARG A 163 -11.06 11.66 4.22
C ARG A 163 -11.46 10.78 3.06
N ILE A 164 -12.18 11.33 2.10
CA ILE A 164 -12.66 10.62 0.90
C ILE A 164 -11.80 10.95 -0.34
N GLN A 165 -11.28 12.17 -0.43
CA GLN A 165 -10.45 12.58 -1.57
C GLN A 165 -9.09 11.85 -1.60
N THR A 166 -8.53 11.58 -0.42
CA THR A 166 -7.23 10.92 -0.32
C THR A 166 -7.24 9.51 -0.94
N PRO A 167 -8.11 8.58 -0.55
CA PRO A 167 -8.14 7.25 -1.18
C PRO A 167 -8.70 7.27 -2.60
N GLU A 168 -9.52 8.26 -2.97
CA GLU A 168 -10.05 8.40 -4.33
C GLU A 168 -8.94 8.60 -5.38
N LEU A 169 -7.78 9.10 -4.96
CA LEU A 169 -6.62 9.22 -5.82
C LEU A 169 -6.20 7.88 -6.48
N MET A 170 -6.47 6.76 -5.85
CA MET A 170 -6.19 5.43 -6.42
C MET A 170 -7.10 5.11 -7.61
N PHE A 171 -8.30 5.65 -7.63
CA PHE A 171 -9.29 5.43 -8.69
C PHE A 171 -9.27 6.54 -9.74
N GLN A 172 -9.01 7.77 -9.32
CA GLN A 172 -8.99 8.95 -10.17
C GLN A 172 -7.67 9.73 -10.06
N PRO A 173 -6.54 9.15 -10.50
CA PRO A 173 -5.21 9.76 -10.36
C PRO A 173 -5.07 11.09 -11.11
N ALA A 174 -5.85 11.31 -12.17
CA ALA A 174 -5.90 12.57 -12.92
C ALA A 174 -6.30 13.77 -12.04
N LYS A 175 -6.99 13.56 -10.92
CA LYS A 175 -7.32 14.64 -9.96
C LYS A 175 -6.09 15.24 -9.27
N ASN A 176 -4.93 14.58 -9.38
CA ASN A 176 -3.64 15.08 -8.87
C ASN A 176 -2.57 15.11 -9.97
N ASP A 177 -2.95 15.50 -11.18
CA ASP A 177 -2.05 15.66 -12.34
C ASP A 177 -1.23 14.40 -12.68
N LYS A 178 -1.72 13.23 -12.31
CA LYS A 178 -1.07 11.95 -12.65
C LYS A 178 -1.63 11.40 -13.96
N ALA A 179 -0.75 11.18 -14.93
CA ALA A 179 -1.12 10.78 -16.30
C ALA A 179 -1.24 9.24 -16.46
N PHE A 180 -1.88 8.55 -15.53
CA PHE A 180 -2.12 7.12 -15.61
C PHE A 180 -3.53 6.75 -15.14
N ASP A 181 -3.97 5.55 -15.52
CA ASP A 181 -5.30 5.04 -15.21
C ASP A 181 -5.45 4.69 -13.73
N GLY A 182 -6.69 4.69 -13.23
CA GLY A 182 -7.01 4.19 -11.91
C GLY A 182 -6.76 2.68 -11.79
N ILE A 183 -6.72 2.22 -10.53
CA ILE A 183 -6.41 0.80 -10.21
C ILE A 183 -7.51 -0.18 -10.66
N HIS A 184 -8.70 0.32 -11.03
CA HIS A 184 -9.85 -0.44 -11.54
C HIS A 184 -9.81 -0.61 -13.10
#